data_5d2453e3f70439969f5108725f6e6535
#
_entry.id   5d2453e3f70439969f5108725f6e6535
#
_cell.length_a   1.000
_cell.length_b   1.000
_cell.length_c   1.000
_cell.angle_alpha   90.00
_cell.angle_beta   90.00
_cell.angle_gamma   90.00
#
_symmetry.space_group_name_H-M   'P 1'
#
loop_
_entity.id
_entity.type
_entity.pdbx_description
1 polymer ?
#
loop_
_entity_poly.entity_id
_entity_poly.type
_entity_poly.pdbx_seq_one_letter_code
_entity_poly.pdbx_strand_id
1 'polypeptide(L)'
;ILVRGNTNLGDMNQVSGSLMGVSVVLPILNEERDLRESVSAILAQSYSAPFEVILALGPSTDRTNEIAEELAARDSRVVLVDSPTGRTANGLNAAIARAKYSIISRIDGHAEISPTYLRDATELLNKTGAVNVGGIMAAVGKSKFEKAVATAMRSPLGVGSSRFHTGGKAGPADTVYLGTFKKSALLEAGGYDERFTRAQDWELNFRLRKNGGTIWFDPSLVVTYRPRSTIKALAKQY
;
A
#
# COMPACT_ATOMS: atom_id res chain seq x y z
N ILE A 1 -46.33 -14.16 46.05
CA ILE A 1 -45.04 -14.79 45.79
C ILE A 1 -44.50 -14.09 44.54
N LEU A 2 -43.57 -13.14 44.76
CA LEU A 2 -42.86 -12.40 43.72
C LEU A 2 -41.61 -13.19 43.32
N VAL A 3 -41.51 -13.61 42.05
CA VAL A 3 -40.30 -14.15 41.44
C VAL A 3 -39.58 -13.00 40.74
N ARG A 4 -38.44 -12.57 41.27
CA ARG A 4 -37.52 -11.64 40.63
C ARG A 4 -36.77 -12.38 39.53
N GLY A 5 -37.02 -11.97 38.30
CA GLY A 5 -36.15 -12.34 37.16
C GLY A 5 -34.87 -11.53 37.19
N ASN A 6 -33.77 -12.23 37.33
CA ASN A 6 -32.39 -11.69 37.23
C ASN A 6 -32.04 -11.57 35.75
N THR A 7 -32.07 -10.35 35.19
CA THR A 7 -31.52 -10.08 33.88
C THR A 7 -29.99 -9.93 34.00
N ASN A 8 -29.28 -10.96 33.61
CA ASN A 8 -27.81 -10.92 33.41
C ASN A 8 -27.50 -9.96 32.24
N LEU A 9 -27.02 -8.77 32.59
CA LEU A 9 -26.28 -7.86 31.70
C LEU A 9 -24.82 -8.33 31.72
N GLY A 10 -24.44 -9.17 30.78
CA GLY A 10 -23.05 -9.61 30.71
C GLY A 10 -22.79 -10.50 29.51
N ASP A 11 -22.90 -9.96 28.30
CA ASP A 11 -22.17 -10.46 27.12
C ASP A 11 -22.16 -9.36 26.06
N MET A 12 -21.38 -8.32 26.34
CA MET A 12 -20.84 -7.51 25.26
C MET A 12 -19.72 -8.34 24.63
N ASN A 13 -20.11 -9.25 23.73
CA ASN A 13 -19.24 -9.98 22.84
C ASN A 13 -18.27 -8.99 22.19
N GLN A 14 -17.02 -9.02 22.63
CA GLN A 14 -15.90 -8.54 21.84
C GLN A 14 -15.92 -9.36 20.54
N VAL A 15 -16.43 -8.77 19.48
CA VAL A 15 -16.19 -9.25 18.12
C VAL A 15 -14.69 -9.04 17.89
N SER A 16 -13.90 -10.01 18.31
CA SER A 16 -12.53 -10.19 17.87
C SER A 16 -12.60 -10.41 16.37
N GLY A 17 -12.52 -9.33 15.61
CA GLY A 17 -12.48 -9.39 14.15
C GLY A 17 -11.26 -10.20 13.75
N SER A 18 -11.47 -11.44 13.31
CA SER A 18 -10.39 -12.28 12.77
C SER A 18 -9.69 -11.48 11.67
N LEU A 19 -8.38 -11.29 11.82
CA LEU A 19 -7.57 -10.63 10.80
C LEU A 19 -7.66 -11.43 9.50
N MET A 20 -7.91 -10.73 8.38
CA MET A 20 -8.05 -11.34 7.05
C MET A 20 -6.70 -11.47 6.37
N GLY A 21 -6.53 -12.51 5.55
CA GLY A 21 -5.32 -12.66 4.73
C GLY A 21 -5.07 -11.45 3.82
N VAL A 22 -3.81 -11.10 3.59
CA VAL A 22 -3.36 -9.94 2.80
C VAL A 22 -2.48 -10.39 1.64
N SER A 23 -2.78 -9.92 0.42
CA SER A 23 -1.84 -9.97 -0.70
C SER A 23 -1.18 -8.60 -0.86
N VAL A 24 0.12 -8.53 -0.58
CA VAL A 24 0.93 -7.34 -0.81
C VAL A 24 1.37 -7.33 -2.26
N VAL A 25 1.07 -6.27 -3.00
CA VAL A 25 1.33 -6.16 -4.44
C VAL A 25 2.35 -5.06 -4.73
N LEU A 26 3.39 -5.40 -5.48
CA LEU A 26 4.49 -4.50 -5.83
C LEU A 26 4.72 -4.49 -7.35
N PRO A 27 4.51 -3.35 -8.03
CA PRO A 27 4.99 -3.16 -9.39
C PRO A 27 6.49 -2.89 -9.36
N ILE A 28 7.30 -3.68 -10.08
CA ILE A 28 8.76 -3.64 -9.98
C ILE A 28 9.39 -3.32 -11.35
N LEU A 29 10.20 -2.26 -11.40
CA LEU A 29 11.00 -1.88 -12.57
C LEU A 29 12.22 -1.07 -12.15
N ASN A 30 13.43 -1.62 -12.34
CA ASN A 30 14.71 -0.96 -12.02
C ASN A 30 14.81 -0.54 -10.54
N GLU A 31 14.63 -1.49 -9.63
CA GLU A 31 14.62 -1.31 -8.18
C GLU A 31 15.75 -2.11 -7.47
N GLU A 32 16.87 -2.44 -8.17
CA GLU A 32 17.95 -3.27 -7.61
C GLU A 32 18.51 -2.72 -6.29
N ARG A 33 18.47 -1.38 -6.11
CA ARG A 33 19.03 -0.72 -4.94
C ARG A 33 18.24 -0.97 -3.66
N ASP A 34 16.91 -1.00 -3.75
CA ASP A 34 16.03 -0.93 -2.58
C ASP A 34 15.12 -2.18 -2.44
N LEU A 35 14.98 -3.01 -3.50
CA LEU A 35 14.02 -4.13 -3.54
C LEU A 35 14.22 -5.13 -2.40
N ARG A 36 15.47 -5.52 -2.08
CA ARG A 36 15.76 -6.47 -0.99
C ARG A 36 15.29 -5.93 0.36
N GLU A 37 15.56 -4.67 0.63
CA GLU A 37 15.22 -4.02 1.90
C GLU A 37 13.69 -3.88 2.03
N SER A 38 13.01 -3.45 0.96
CA SER A 38 11.56 -3.33 0.91
C SER A 38 10.86 -4.68 1.13
N VAL A 39 11.22 -5.72 0.39
CA VAL A 39 10.62 -7.05 0.54
C VAL A 39 10.93 -7.66 1.91
N SER A 40 12.15 -7.48 2.44
CA SER A 40 12.50 -7.95 3.78
C SER A 40 11.64 -7.30 4.87
N ALA A 41 11.37 -5.99 4.78
CA ALA A 41 10.49 -5.28 5.71
C ALA A 41 9.04 -5.79 5.63
N ILE A 42 8.57 -6.16 4.44
CA ILE A 42 7.24 -6.77 4.27
C ILE A 42 7.21 -8.18 4.88
N LEU A 43 8.21 -9.01 4.61
CA LEU A 43 8.28 -10.38 5.13
C LEU A 43 8.41 -10.44 6.66
N ALA A 44 8.97 -9.38 7.27
CA ALA A 44 9.14 -9.21 8.72
C ALA A 44 7.92 -8.60 9.44
N GLN A 45 6.77 -8.46 8.77
CA GLN A 45 5.58 -7.89 9.39
C GLN A 45 5.07 -8.71 10.58
N SER A 46 4.76 -8.02 11.68
CA SER A 46 4.05 -8.58 12.84
C SER A 46 2.56 -8.72 12.51
N TYR A 47 2.22 -9.73 11.71
CA TYR A 47 0.87 -10.00 11.24
C TYR A 47 0.51 -11.47 11.48
N SER A 48 -0.56 -11.73 12.24
CA SER A 48 -0.93 -13.08 12.69
C SER A 48 -1.72 -13.90 11.65
N ALA A 49 -2.38 -13.21 10.67
CA ALA A 49 -3.05 -13.90 9.58
C ALA A 49 -2.07 -14.15 8.40
N PRO A 50 -2.40 -15.08 7.50
CA PRO A 50 -1.53 -15.35 6.36
C PRO A 50 -1.41 -14.17 5.40
N PHE A 51 -0.23 -13.97 4.81
CA PHE A 51 -0.02 -13.00 3.76
C PHE A 51 0.94 -13.52 2.69
N GLU A 52 0.88 -12.94 1.51
CA GLU A 52 1.79 -13.19 0.40
C GLU A 52 2.31 -11.87 -0.17
N VAL A 53 3.42 -11.92 -0.89
CA VAL A 53 4.07 -10.78 -1.55
C VAL A 53 4.15 -11.07 -3.04
N ILE A 54 3.47 -10.30 -3.86
CA ILE A 54 3.40 -10.51 -5.30
C ILE A 54 4.22 -9.41 -6.00
N LEU A 55 5.32 -9.80 -6.61
CA LEU A 55 6.22 -8.93 -7.37
C LEU A 55 5.84 -8.99 -8.85
N ALA A 56 5.31 -7.89 -9.39
CA ALA A 56 5.00 -7.78 -10.81
C ALA A 56 6.23 -7.23 -11.56
N LEU A 57 6.94 -8.12 -12.24
CA LEU A 57 8.25 -7.85 -12.84
C LEU A 57 8.11 -7.16 -14.20
N GLY A 58 8.57 -5.92 -14.28
CA GLY A 58 8.78 -5.22 -15.53
C GLY A 58 10.07 -5.63 -16.24
N PRO A 59 10.29 -5.14 -17.49
CA PRO A 59 11.52 -5.38 -18.25
C PRO A 59 12.67 -4.52 -17.69
N SER A 60 13.19 -4.88 -16.51
CA SER A 60 14.29 -4.18 -15.85
C SER A 60 15.60 -4.35 -16.61
N THR A 61 16.43 -3.29 -16.61
CA THR A 61 17.74 -3.27 -17.26
C THR A 61 18.90 -3.39 -16.26
N ASP A 62 18.57 -3.50 -14.98
CA ASP A 62 19.46 -3.74 -13.86
C ASP A 62 19.22 -5.16 -13.27
N ARG A 63 19.78 -5.45 -12.11
CA ARG A 63 19.68 -6.78 -11.47
C ARG A 63 18.33 -7.02 -10.74
N THR A 64 17.33 -6.17 -10.97
CA THR A 64 16.05 -6.25 -10.24
C THR A 64 15.38 -7.62 -10.37
N ASN A 65 15.29 -8.16 -11.60
CA ASN A 65 14.60 -9.42 -11.84
C ASN A 65 15.36 -10.61 -11.22
N GLU A 66 16.70 -10.62 -11.29
CA GLU A 66 17.57 -11.59 -10.62
C GLU A 66 17.34 -11.57 -9.09
N ILE A 67 17.26 -10.37 -8.50
CA ILE A 67 17.00 -10.19 -7.06
C ILE A 67 15.61 -10.71 -6.69
N ALA A 68 14.59 -10.48 -7.52
CA ALA A 68 13.24 -10.96 -7.28
C ALA A 68 13.18 -12.51 -7.32
N GLU A 69 13.87 -13.16 -8.26
CA GLU A 69 13.99 -14.61 -8.34
C GLU A 69 14.66 -15.21 -7.11
N GLU A 70 15.76 -14.60 -6.63
CA GLU A 70 16.42 -15.02 -5.41
C GLU A 70 15.50 -14.89 -4.17
N LEU A 71 14.70 -13.82 -4.08
CA LEU A 71 13.75 -13.62 -2.98
C LEU A 71 12.64 -14.68 -3.02
N ALA A 72 12.10 -14.99 -4.18
CA ALA A 72 11.08 -16.02 -4.35
C ALA A 72 11.61 -17.44 -4.06
N ALA A 73 12.87 -17.71 -4.38
CA ALA A 73 13.52 -18.98 -4.05
C ALA A 73 13.75 -19.17 -2.53
N ARG A 74 13.88 -18.07 -1.77
CA ARG A 74 14.15 -18.10 -0.33
C ARG A 74 12.90 -18.12 0.55
N ASP A 75 11.80 -17.55 0.09
CA ASP A 75 10.56 -17.46 0.87
C ASP A 75 9.34 -17.73 -0.02
N SER A 76 8.62 -18.81 0.29
CA SER A 76 7.44 -19.28 -0.47
C SER A 76 6.26 -18.29 -0.47
N ARG A 77 6.28 -17.27 0.39
CA ARG A 77 5.31 -16.19 0.37
C ARG A 77 5.52 -15.21 -0.78
N VAL A 78 6.73 -15.18 -1.38
CA VAL A 78 7.06 -14.31 -2.51
C VAL A 78 6.65 -15.01 -3.81
N VAL A 79 5.80 -14.36 -4.59
CA VAL A 79 5.26 -14.84 -5.86
C VAL A 79 5.63 -13.87 -6.96
N LEU A 80 6.12 -14.36 -8.08
CA LEU A 80 6.46 -13.55 -9.24
C LEU A 80 5.33 -13.59 -10.26
N VAL A 81 5.05 -12.46 -10.91
CA VAL A 81 4.15 -12.34 -12.06
C VAL A 81 4.79 -11.43 -13.11
N ASP A 82 4.55 -11.72 -14.38
CA ASP A 82 5.08 -10.91 -15.47
C ASP A 82 4.28 -9.62 -15.66
N SER A 83 5.01 -8.53 -15.92
CA SER A 83 4.46 -7.23 -16.30
C SER A 83 5.25 -6.65 -17.48
N PRO A 84 5.08 -7.22 -18.70
CA PRO A 84 5.96 -6.95 -19.85
C PRO A 84 5.98 -5.48 -20.30
N THR A 85 4.96 -4.70 -19.95
CA THR A 85 4.93 -3.28 -20.29
C THR A 85 5.79 -2.42 -19.36
N GLY A 86 6.12 -2.91 -18.15
CA GLY A 86 6.80 -2.17 -17.09
C GLY A 86 6.01 -0.96 -16.56
N ARG A 87 4.74 -0.81 -16.97
CA ARG A 87 3.87 0.27 -16.47
C ARG A 87 3.27 -0.11 -15.12
N THR A 88 3.26 0.83 -14.18
CA THR A 88 2.77 0.61 -12.82
C THR A 88 1.34 0.04 -12.78
N ALA A 89 0.40 0.61 -13.54
CA ALA A 89 -0.99 0.17 -13.57
C ALA A 89 -1.13 -1.28 -14.07
N ASN A 90 -0.41 -1.64 -15.15
CA ASN A 90 -0.41 -3.01 -15.69
C ASN A 90 0.16 -4.01 -14.66
N GLY A 91 1.30 -3.67 -14.02
CA GLY A 91 1.90 -4.52 -12.99
C GLY A 91 0.98 -4.72 -11.79
N LEU A 92 0.33 -3.65 -11.32
CA LEU A 92 -0.64 -3.73 -10.23
C LEU A 92 -1.83 -4.61 -10.60
N ASN A 93 -2.41 -4.45 -11.81
CA ASN A 93 -3.52 -5.30 -12.26
C ASN A 93 -3.11 -6.78 -12.37
N ALA A 94 -1.93 -7.07 -12.91
CA ALA A 94 -1.41 -8.44 -12.98
C ALA A 94 -1.24 -9.06 -11.59
N ALA A 95 -0.69 -8.30 -10.63
CA ALA A 95 -0.54 -8.75 -9.24
C ALA A 95 -1.90 -8.94 -8.54
N ILE A 96 -2.86 -8.02 -8.72
CA ILE A 96 -4.21 -8.11 -8.15
C ILE A 96 -4.96 -9.33 -8.70
N ALA A 97 -4.83 -9.63 -9.99
CA ALA A 97 -5.43 -10.83 -10.60
C ALA A 97 -4.87 -12.12 -9.98
N ARG A 98 -3.57 -12.15 -9.66
CA ARG A 98 -2.90 -13.31 -9.03
C ARG A 98 -3.19 -13.44 -7.53
N ALA A 99 -3.58 -12.34 -6.86
CA ALA A 99 -3.75 -12.26 -5.42
C ALA A 99 -4.78 -13.28 -4.88
N LYS A 100 -4.43 -13.99 -3.81
CA LYS A 100 -5.28 -15.02 -3.18
C LYS A 100 -6.24 -14.41 -2.15
N TYR A 101 -5.83 -13.33 -1.46
CA TYR A 101 -6.54 -12.84 -0.29
C TYR A 101 -7.49 -11.70 -0.61
N SER A 102 -8.45 -11.47 0.28
CA SER A 102 -9.51 -10.46 0.14
C SER A 102 -9.05 -9.02 0.39
N ILE A 103 -7.88 -8.85 0.98
CA ILE A 103 -7.24 -7.54 1.19
C ILE A 103 -6.02 -7.43 0.29
N ILE A 104 -5.92 -6.30 -0.41
CA ILE A 104 -4.78 -5.95 -1.26
C ILE A 104 -4.06 -4.78 -0.61
N SER A 105 -2.78 -4.93 -0.28
CA SER A 105 -1.93 -3.83 0.19
C SER A 105 -0.90 -3.51 -0.90
N ARG A 106 -0.98 -2.31 -1.48
CA ARG A 106 0.03 -1.85 -2.44
C ARG A 106 1.24 -1.32 -1.70
N ILE A 107 2.42 -1.76 -2.09
CA ILE A 107 3.71 -1.22 -1.65
C ILE A 107 4.58 -1.04 -2.88
N ASP A 108 5.39 0.01 -2.95
CA ASP A 108 6.34 0.23 -4.04
C ASP A 108 7.70 -0.41 -3.71
N GLY A 109 8.47 -0.83 -4.74
CA GLY A 109 9.73 -1.56 -4.58
C GLY A 109 10.85 -0.81 -3.84
N HIS A 110 10.69 0.49 -3.62
CA HIS A 110 11.60 1.37 -2.87
C HIS A 110 10.94 1.98 -1.61
N ALA A 111 9.80 1.44 -1.19
CA ALA A 111 9.10 1.87 0.02
C ALA A 111 9.45 0.96 1.20
N GLU A 112 9.40 1.52 2.41
CA GLU A 112 9.60 0.80 3.66
C GLU A 112 8.42 1.07 4.58
N ILE A 113 7.86 0.01 5.16
CA ILE A 113 6.70 0.07 6.03
C ILE A 113 7.06 -0.29 7.47
N SER A 114 6.29 0.23 8.44
CA SER A 114 6.47 -0.12 9.85
C SER A 114 6.21 -1.62 10.09
N PRO A 115 6.81 -2.26 11.12
CA PRO A 115 6.60 -3.67 11.40
C PRO A 115 5.14 -4.09 11.65
N THR A 116 4.26 -3.16 11.92
CA THR A 116 2.83 -3.40 12.22
C THR A 116 1.89 -2.90 11.13
N TYR A 117 2.42 -2.42 10.01
CA TYR A 117 1.63 -1.76 8.95
C TYR A 117 0.45 -2.59 8.45
N LEU A 118 0.66 -3.89 8.14
CA LEU A 118 -0.41 -4.76 7.63
C LEU A 118 -1.53 -4.95 8.66
N ARG A 119 -1.17 -5.12 9.94
CA ARG A 119 -2.14 -5.22 11.03
C ARG A 119 -2.94 -3.92 11.15
N ASP A 120 -2.25 -2.80 11.27
CA ASP A 120 -2.85 -1.50 11.53
C ASP A 120 -3.78 -1.08 10.37
N ALA A 121 -3.37 -1.35 9.11
CA ALA A 121 -4.18 -1.08 7.93
C ALA A 121 -5.42 -1.99 7.83
N THR A 122 -5.30 -3.29 8.13
CA THR A 122 -6.45 -4.22 8.09
C THR A 122 -7.45 -3.94 9.21
N GLU A 123 -6.98 -3.63 10.41
CA GLU A 123 -7.84 -3.21 11.52
C GLU A 123 -8.59 -1.92 11.18
N LEU A 124 -7.91 -0.96 10.54
CA LEU A 124 -8.51 0.30 10.11
C LEU A 124 -9.58 0.08 9.03
N LEU A 125 -9.35 -0.77 8.02
CA LEU A 125 -10.36 -1.16 7.03
C LEU A 125 -11.62 -1.74 7.69
N ASN A 126 -11.44 -2.62 8.68
CA ASN A 126 -12.55 -3.25 9.39
C ASN A 126 -13.31 -2.22 10.26
N LYS A 127 -12.59 -1.41 11.02
CA LYS A 127 -13.14 -0.41 11.95
C LYS A 127 -13.93 0.68 11.22
N THR A 128 -13.43 1.16 10.07
CA THR A 128 -14.03 2.28 9.34
C THR A 128 -15.05 1.86 8.30
N GLY A 129 -15.03 0.59 7.88
CA GLY A 129 -15.82 0.11 6.75
C GLY A 129 -15.32 0.62 5.39
N ALA A 130 -14.23 1.41 5.36
CA ALA A 130 -13.65 1.96 4.15
C ALA A 130 -13.28 0.87 3.13
N VAL A 131 -13.26 1.24 1.85
CA VAL A 131 -12.82 0.34 0.77
C VAL A 131 -11.32 0.48 0.49
N ASN A 132 -10.72 1.58 0.93
CA ASN A 132 -9.29 1.84 0.87
C ASN A 132 -8.86 2.67 2.07
N VAL A 133 -7.74 2.31 2.68
CA VAL A 133 -7.08 3.06 3.76
C VAL A 133 -5.63 3.31 3.41
N GLY A 134 -5.08 4.42 3.86
CA GLY A 134 -3.67 4.74 3.73
C GLY A 134 -3.31 5.96 4.57
N GLY A 135 -2.05 6.33 4.56
CA GLY A 135 -1.58 7.35 5.47
C GLY A 135 -0.50 8.25 4.87
N ILE A 136 0.55 8.48 5.64
CA ILE A 136 1.58 9.46 5.34
C ILE A 136 2.67 8.84 4.46
N MET A 137 3.05 9.55 3.41
CA MET A 137 4.28 9.35 2.67
C MET A 137 5.41 10.12 3.36
N ALA A 138 6.16 9.44 4.22
CA ALA A 138 7.31 10.01 4.90
C ALA A 138 8.54 10.02 3.96
N ALA A 139 8.76 11.10 3.23
CA ALA A 139 9.94 11.24 2.40
C ALA A 139 11.22 11.34 3.25
N VAL A 140 12.13 10.37 3.11
CA VAL A 140 13.40 10.29 3.86
C VAL A 140 14.57 10.10 2.89
N GLY A 141 15.47 11.09 2.85
CA GLY A 141 16.67 11.05 2.01
C GLY A 141 17.91 10.58 2.77
N LYS A 142 18.77 9.78 2.13
CA LYS A 142 20.09 9.37 2.67
C LYS A 142 21.17 10.43 2.35
N SER A 143 21.26 10.89 1.11
CA SER A 143 22.21 11.92 0.65
C SER A 143 21.73 13.34 0.92
N LYS A 144 22.61 14.34 0.78
CA LYS A 144 22.24 15.77 0.91
C LYS A 144 21.17 16.16 -0.13
N PHE A 145 21.31 15.67 -1.37
CA PHE A 145 20.33 15.91 -2.43
C PHE A 145 18.97 15.30 -2.11
N GLU A 146 18.92 14.02 -1.74
CA GLU A 146 17.68 13.34 -1.35
C GLU A 146 17.01 14.01 -0.16
N LYS A 147 17.78 14.49 0.83
CA LYS A 147 17.25 15.26 1.99
C LYS A 147 16.60 16.56 1.56
N ALA A 148 17.20 17.29 0.61
CA ALA A 148 16.61 18.50 0.06
C ALA A 148 15.30 18.20 -0.69
N VAL A 149 15.28 17.15 -1.54
CA VAL A 149 14.06 16.68 -2.22
C VAL A 149 13.00 16.27 -1.21
N ALA A 150 13.34 15.47 -0.18
CA ALA A 150 12.44 15.07 0.88
C ALA A 150 11.82 16.26 1.63
N THR A 151 12.58 17.32 1.85
CA THR A 151 12.08 18.56 2.46
C THR A 151 11.08 19.26 1.55
N ALA A 152 11.37 19.36 0.25
CA ALA A 152 10.44 19.92 -0.74
C ALA A 152 9.14 19.11 -0.84
N MET A 153 9.22 17.77 -0.81
CA MET A 153 8.07 16.86 -0.85
C MET A 153 7.18 16.90 0.40
N ARG A 154 7.64 17.48 1.49
CA ARG A 154 6.83 17.72 2.71
C ARG A 154 6.31 19.15 2.84
N SER A 155 6.68 20.01 1.91
CA SER A 155 6.25 21.41 1.89
C SER A 155 4.97 21.57 1.07
N PRO A 156 3.96 22.27 1.57
CA PRO A 156 2.77 22.62 0.79
C PRO A 156 3.09 23.39 -0.51
N LEU A 157 4.21 24.14 -0.53
CA LEU A 157 4.69 24.86 -1.71
C LEU A 157 5.26 23.91 -2.79
N GLY A 158 5.78 22.73 -2.38
CA GLY A 158 6.39 21.76 -3.31
C GLY A 158 5.40 20.74 -3.87
N VAL A 159 4.42 20.30 -3.08
CA VAL A 159 3.53 19.17 -3.43
C VAL A 159 2.04 19.44 -3.20
N GLY A 160 1.67 20.67 -2.86
CA GLY A 160 0.29 21.05 -2.55
C GLY A 160 -0.17 20.58 -1.15
N SER A 161 -1.49 20.56 -0.94
CA SER A 161 -2.11 20.37 0.38
C SER A 161 -2.59 18.93 0.65
N SER A 162 -2.19 17.96 -0.15
CA SER A 162 -2.62 16.56 0.06
C SER A 162 -2.18 16.04 1.42
N ARG A 163 -3.14 15.49 2.20
CA ARG A 163 -2.89 15.01 3.58
C ARG A 163 -1.80 13.97 3.67
N PHE A 164 -1.61 13.13 2.67
CA PHE A 164 -0.56 12.11 2.69
C PHE A 164 0.86 12.70 2.59
N HIS A 165 1.02 13.97 2.18
CA HIS A 165 2.28 14.71 2.22
C HIS A 165 2.44 15.57 3.48
N THR A 166 1.36 16.26 3.87
CA THR A 166 1.40 17.31 4.90
C THR A 166 0.91 16.84 6.27
N GLY A 167 0.31 15.65 6.34
CA GLY A 167 -0.33 15.14 7.54
C GLY A 167 -1.75 15.71 7.73
N GLY A 168 -2.33 15.44 8.89
CA GLY A 168 -3.67 15.92 9.24
C GLY A 168 -4.40 14.94 10.14
N LYS A 169 -5.68 15.25 10.43
CA LYS A 169 -6.54 14.37 11.23
C LYS A 169 -6.99 13.15 10.43
N ALA A 170 -7.11 11.99 11.11
CA ALA A 170 -7.73 10.80 10.53
C ALA A 170 -9.17 11.09 10.07
N GLY A 171 -9.58 10.49 8.96
CA GLY A 171 -10.92 10.66 8.42
C GLY A 171 -11.04 10.41 6.91
N PRO A 172 -12.25 10.55 6.35
CA PRO A 172 -12.46 10.43 4.91
C PRO A 172 -11.57 11.38 4.12
N ALA A 173 -11.04 10.88 2.99
CA ALA A 173 -10.13 11.62 2.12
C ALA A 173 -10.45 11.36 0.64
N ASP A 174 -9.97 12.22 -0.24
CA ASP A 174 -10.13 12.03 -1.69
C ASP A 174 -9.18 10.96 -2.22
N THR A 175 -8.00 10.86 -1.63
CA THR A 175 -6.97 9.90 -1.99
C THR A 175 -6.01 9.69 -0.83
N VAL A 176 -5.29 8.57 -0.87
CA VAL A 176 -4.24 8.20 0.09
C VAL A 176 -3.02 7.71 -0.67
N TYR A 177 -1.86 7.68 0.00
CA TYR A 177 -0.64 7.14 -0.57
C TYR A 177 -0.63 5.61 -0.49
N LEU A 178 -0.30 4.94 -1.58
CA LEU A 178 -0.22 3.49 -1.82
C LEU A 178 -1.54 2.74 -1.60
N GLY A 179 -2.14 2.80 -0.45
CA GLY A 179 -3.45 2.20 -0.13
C GLY A 179 -3.43 0.72 0.22
N THR A 180 -4.31 0.39 1.16
CA THR A 180 -4.71 -0.98 1.48
C THR A 180 -6.21 -1.10 1.23
N PHE A 181 -6.60 -2.02 0.33
CA PHE A 181 -7.91 -2.06 -0.31
C PHE A 181 -8.68 -3.34 0.02
N LYS A 182 -10.01 -3.26 0.02
CA LYS A 182 -10.86 -4.44 -0.19
C LYS A 182 -10.73 -4.88 -1.64
N LYS A 183 -10.31 -6.13 -1.89
CA LYS A 183 -10.14 -6.67 -3.26
C LYS A 183 -11.44 -6.57 -4.08
N SER A 184 -12.60 -6.82 -3.46
CA SER A 184 -13.89 -6.71 -4.13
C SER A 184 -14.12 -5.32 -4.72
N ALA A 185 -13.82 -4.26 -3.96
CA ALA A 185 -13.99 -2.88 -4.44
C ALA A 185 -13.04 -2.54 -5.61
N LEU A 186 -11.80 -3.08 -5.59
CA LEU A 186 -10.88 -2.94 -6.73
C LEU A 186 -11.44 -3.61 -7.98
N LEU A 187 -11.98 -4.82 -7.85
CA LEU A 187 -12.54 -5.58 -8.98
C LEU A 187 -13.80 -4.92 -9.53
N GLU A 188 -14.72 -4.45 -8.67
CA GLU A 188 -15.91 -3.69 -9.07
C GLU A 188 -15.57 -2.38 -9.78
N ALA A 189 -14.48 -1.73 -9.39
CA ALA A 189 -13.99 -0.54 -10.07
C ALA A 189 -13.26 -0.86 -11.39
N GLY A 190 -13.01 -2.14 -11.73
CA GLY A 190 -12.28 -2.55 -12.92
C GLY A 190 -10.76 -2.46 -12.80
N GLY A 191 -10.21 -2.42 -11.57
CA GLY A 191 -8.77 -2.30 -11.33
C GLY A 191 -8.21 -0.92 -11.66
N TYR A 192 -6.89 -0.84 -11.84
CA TYR A 192 -6.20 0.38 -12.27
C TYR A 192 -6.43 0.61 -13.77
N ASP A 193 -6.71 1.86 -14.18
CA ASP A 193 -6.81 2.23 -15.59
C ASP A 193 -5.41 2.31 -16.21
N GLU A 194 -5.10 1.38 -17.11
CA GLU A 194 -3.78 1.22 -17.73
C GLU A 194 -3.40 2.34 -18.70
N ARG A 195 -4.35 3.21 -19.04
CA ARG A 195 -4.09 4.43 -19.83
C ARG A 195 -3.35 5.49 -19.01
N PHE A 196 -3.51 5.48 -17.67
CA PHE A 196 -2.84 6.42 -16.78
C PHE A 196 -1.42 5.97 -16.47
N THR A 197 -0.44 6.73 -16.92
CA THR A 197 0.97 6.53 -16.59
C THR A 197 1.37 7.26 -15.30
N ARG A 198 0.56 8.22 -14.87
CA ARG A 198 0.70 9.01 -13.64
C ARG A 198 -0.69 9.26 -13.04
N ALA A 199 -0.72 9.62 -11.75
CA ALA A 199 -1.95 9.88 -11.01
C ALA A 199 -2.95 8.71 -10.99
N GLN A 200 -2.50 7.48 -11.28
CA GLN A 200 -3.34 6.28 -11.31
C GLN A 200 -4.05 6.00 -9.98
N ASP A 201 -3.43 6.35 -8.84
CA ASP A 201 -4.05 6.20 -7.53
C ASP A 201 -5.20 7.19 -7.33
N TRP A 202 -5.00 8.43 -7.76
CA TRP A 202 -6.03 9.46 -7.68
C TRP A 202 -7.24 9.11 -8.54
N GLU A 203 -7.00 8.64 -9.75
CA GLU A 203 -8.03 8.19 -10.69
C GLU A 203 -8.82 7.00 -10.12
N LEU A 204 -8.13 5.97 -9.62
CA LEU A 204 -8.77 4.82 -9.00
C LEU A 204 -9.59 5.23 -7.77
N ASN A 205 -9.03 6.04 -6.87
CA ASN A 205 -9.74 6.52 -5.70
C ASN A 205 -10.98 7.35 -6.06
N PHE A 206 -10.93 8.11 -7.16
CA PHE A 206 -12.12 8.80 -7.68
C PHE A 206 -13.22 7.80 -8.08
N ARG A 207 -12.91 6.73 -8.84
CA ARG A 207 -13.88 5.69 -9.21
C ARG A 207 -14.42 4.95 -8.00
N LEU A 208 -13.58 4.58 -7.06
CA LEU A 208 -14.00 3.93 -5.81
C LEU A 208 -15.01 4.79 -5.04
N ARG A 209 -14.79 6.10 -4.93
CA ARG A 209 -15.73 7.04 -4.30
C ARG A 209 -17.03 7.19 -5.09
N LYS A 210 -16.92 7.26 -6.43
CA LYS A 210 -18.08 7.33 -7.32
C LYS A 210 -18.98 6.10 -7.18
N ASN A 211 -18.42 4.94 -6.88
CA ASN A 211 -19.14 3.70 -6.60
C ASN A 211 -19.64 3.61 -5.14
N GLY A 212 -19.60 4.72 -4.37
CA GLY A 212 -20.11 4.79 -2.98
C GLY A 212 -19.08 4.31 -1.92
N GLY A 213 -17.85 3.96 -2.31
CA GLY A 213 -16.81 3.57 -1.37
C GLY A 213 -16.20 4.76 -0.62
N THR A 214 -15.80 4.56 0.61
CA THR A 214 -15.05 5.55 1.41
C THR A 214 -13.57 5.27 1.32
N ILE A 215 -12.76 6.31 1.07
CA ILE A 215 -11.31 6.30 1.21
C ILE A 215 -10.98 6.92 2.57
N TRP A 216 -10.14 6.27 3.37
CA TRP A 216 -9.81 6.75 4.71
C TRP A 216 -8.33 7.03 4.87
N PHE A 217 -8.01 8.24 5.29
CA PHE A 217 -6.66 8.65 5.67
C PHE A 217 -6.45 8.48 7.17
N ASP A 218 -5.33 7.87 7.56
CA ASP A 218 -4.91 7.80 8.95
C ASP A 218 -3.41 8.10 9.09
N PRO A 219 -3.01 9.12 9.86
CA PRO A 219 -1.61 9.50 10.01
C PRO A 219 -0.75 8.47 10.74
N SER A 220 -1.35 7.46 11.39
CA SER A 220 -0.60 6.36 12.00
C SER A 220 -0.03 5.38 10.97
N LEU A 221 -0.64 5.30 9.78
CA LEU A 221 -0.11 4.51 8.67
C LEU A 221 1.00 5.30 7.97
N VAL A 222 2.24 4.97 8.28
CA VAL A 222 3.40 5.67 7.72
C VAL A 222 4.15 4.73 6.79
N VAL A 223 4.40 5.22 5.56
CA VAL A 223 5.26 4.58 4.57
C VAL A 223 6.46 5.48 4.30
N THR A 224 7.66 4.96 4.54
CA THR A 224 8.89 5.67 4.20
C THR A 224 9.09 5.60 2.68
N TYR A 225 9.19 6.76 2.06
CA TYR A 225 9.48 6.92 0.64
C TYR A 225 10.91 7.42 0.46
N ARG A 226 11.68 6.77 -0.41
CA ARG A 226 13.05 7.19 -0.74
C ARG A 226 13.04 8.02 -2.03
N PRO A 227 13.32 9.34 -1.98
CA PRO A 227 13.39 10.18 -3.16
C PRO A 227 14.46 9.72 -4.15
N ARG A 228 14.30 10.07 -5.42
CA ARG A 228 15.29 9.79 -6.46
C ARG A 228 16.63 10.43 -6.10
N SER A 229 17.72 9.69 -6.30
CA SER A 229 19.07 10.08 -5.86
C SER A 229 19.78 11.10 -6.76
N THR A 230 19.23 11.37 -7.96
CA THR A 230 19.82 12.30 -8.94
C THR A 230 18.77 13.23 -9.55
N ILE A 231 19.21 14.43 -9.96
CA ILE A 231 18.37 15.41 -10.67
C ILE A 231 17.78 14.79 -11.95
N LYS A 232 18.57 14.02 -12.72
CA LYS A 232 18.11 13.38 -13.95
C LYS A 232 16.97 12.38 -13.68
N ALA A 233 17.11 11.55 -12.64
CA ALA A 233 16.07 10.59 -12.25
C ALA A 233 14.81 11.31 -11.71
N LEU A 234 14.99 12.40 -10.96
CA LEU A 234 13.89 13.24 -10.48
C LEU A 234 13.15 13.91 -11.63
N ALA A 235 13.85 14.52 -12.59
CA ALA A 235 13.24 15.17 -13.77
C ALA A 235 12.48 14.17 -14.66
N LYS A 236 12.91 12.90 -14.70
CA LYS A 236 12.17 11.85 -15.43
C LYS A 236 10.87 11.45 -14.72
N GLN A 237 10.80 11.65 -13.40
CA GLN A 237 9.62 11.31 -12.59
C GLN A 237 8.49 12.35 -12.78
N TYR A 238 8.82 13.62 -13.02
CA TYR A 238 7.87 14.74 -13.25
C TYR A 238 7.81 15.14 -14.71
#